data_dbb19a8c7326f620bfbeec94606904d5
#
_entry.id   dbb19a8c7326f620bfbeec94606904d5
#
_cell.length_a   1.000
_cell.length_b   1.000
_cell.length_c   1.000
_cell.angle_alpha   90.00
_cell.angle_beta   90.00
_cell.angle_gamma   90.00
#
_symmetry.space_group_name_H-M   'P 1'
#
loop_
_entity.id
_entity.type
_entity.pdbx_description
1 polymer ?
#
loop_
_entity_poly.entity_id
_entity_poly.type
_entity_poly.pdbx_seq_one_letter_code
_entity_poly.pdbx_strand_id
1 'polypeptide(L)'
;MASLSARVLRQAQDDAVAASDPHDPKDAALLRKMGSDPEVRAAWKRAFDLIAPYRYAYNWSWMGRPAIQFPQDMIAMQEIIWRTKPEVIVETGIAHGGSLVFSASMLALLGGEREAIGIDIDIRAHNRAAIEAHPMASRITMFEGSSVDEDLAARVRAHVGDRTAMVVLDSNHTADHVARELELYALLVRAGFYLIVMDTAVEYADPASIVDRPWGPGNNPMTAVDAFLAREPRFAIDEEYDAKLLFTVAPRGYLRAAGDPPPR
;
A
#
# COMPACT_ATOMS: atom_id res chain seq x y z
N MET A 1 -31.86 -30.48 15.23
CA MET A 1 -32.28 -29.34 16.11
C MET A 1 -31.02 -28.72 16.71
N ALA A 2 -30.59 -27.54 16.25
CA ALA A 2 -29.51 -26.80 16.90
C ALA A 2 -30.00 -26.40 18.29
N SER A 3 -29.19 -26.64 19.33
CA SER A 3 -29.58 -26.33 20.70
C SER A 3 -29.82 -24.81 20.88
N LEU A 4 -30.70 -24.46 21.80
CA LEU A 4 -31.00 -23.07 22.15
C LEU A 4 -29.72 -22.27 22.45
N SER A 5 -28.72 -22.92 23.07
CA SER A 5 -27.38 -22.36 23.36
C SER A 5 -26.60 -21.97 22.10
N ALA A 6 -26.67 -22.75 21.02
CA ALA A 6 -25.97 -22.43 19.77
C ALA A 6 -26.61 -21.25 19.02
N ARG A 7 -27.93 -21.06 19.16
CA ARG A 7 -28.62 -19.87 18.64
C ARG A 7 -28.29 -18.61 19.42
N VAL A 8 -28.26 -18.70 20.75
CA VAL A 8 -27.94 -17.58 21.63
C VAL A 8 -26.47 -17.15 21.43
N LEU A 9 -25.55 -18.10 21.26
CA LEU A 9 -24.13 -17.79 20.98
C LEU A 9 -23.95 -17.17 19.59
N ARG A 10 -24.66 -17.61 18.56
CA ARG A 10 -24.64 -16.96 17.24
C ARG A 10 -25.23 -15.57 17.29
N GLN A 11 -26.38 -15.40 17.95
CA GLN A 11 -26.99 -14.09 18.09
C GLN A 11 -26.05 -13.12 18.86
N ALA A 12 -25.43 -13.58 19.94
CA ALA A 12 -24.43 -12.77 20.66
C ALA A 12 -23.18 -12.46 19.84
N GLN A 13 -22.76 -13.36 18.94
CA GLN A 13 -21.68 -13.08 17.99
C GLN A 13 -22.12 -12.11 16.91
N ASP A 14 -23.34 -12.26 16.36
CA ASP A 14 -23.90 -11.34 15.36
C ASP A 14 -24.15 -9.95 15.99
N ASP A 15 -24.62 -9.89 17.23
CA ASP A 15 -24.83 -8.64 17.97
C ASP A 15 -23.48 -7.99 18.37
N ALA A 16 -22.45 -8.77 18.70
CA ALA A 16 -21.10 -8.26 18.96
C ALA A 16 -20.41 -7.75 17.68
N VAL A 17 -20.65 -8.39 16.53
CA VAL A 17 -20.20 -7.91 15.20
C VAL A 17 -20.97 -6.66 14.79
N ALA A 18 -22.25 -6.55 15.14
CA ALA A 18 -23.07 -5.37 14.88
C ALA A 18 -22.78 -4.21 15.86
N ALA A 19 -22.32 -4.53 17.09
CA ALA A 19 -21.99 -3.52 18.12
C ALA A 19 -20.56 -2.96 17.96
N SER A 20 -19.70 -3.59 17.17
CA SER A 20 -18.36 -3.11 16.86
C SER A 20 -18.29 -2.71 15.38
N ASP A 21 -19.05 -1.68 15.00
CA ASP A 21 -18.69 -0.93 13.79
C ASP A 21 -17.34 -0.24 14.11
N PRO A 22 -16.22 -0.69 13.52
CA PRO A 22 -14.92 -0.06 13.73
C PRO A 22 -14.92 1.41 13.25
N HIS A 23 -16.02 1.88 12.70
CA HIS A 23 -16.28 3.23 12.23
C HIS A 23 -17.33 3.96 13.08
N ASP A 24 -17.42 3.68 14.42
CA ASP A 24 -18.24 4.51 15.31
C ASP A 24 -17.85 5.99 15.09
N PRO A 25 -18.80 6.87 14.80
CA PRO A 25 -18.54 8.31 14.59
C PRO A 25 -17.74 8.98 15.72
N LYS A 26 -17.84 8.45 16.94
CA LYS A 26 -17.04 8.94 18.07
C LYS A 26 -15.57 8.59 17.93
N ASP A 27 -15.27 7.37 17.52
CA ASP A 27 -13.89 6.90 17.32
C ASP A 27 -13.28 7.58 16.10
N ALA A 28 -14.02 7.77 15.03
CA ALA A 28 -13.60 8.54 13.87
C ALA A 28 -13.25 10.00 14.19
N ALA A 29 -14.02 10.65 15.11
CA ALA A 29 -13.74 12.01 15.55
C ALA A 29 -12.45 12.08 16.39
N LEU A 30 -12.23 11.12 17.30
CA LEU A 30 -11.02 11.01 18.10
C LEU A 30 -9.81 10.73 17.21
N LEU A 31 -9.95 9.86 16.22
CA LEU A 31 -8.92 9.53 15.26
C LEU A 31 -8.47 10.78 14.48
N ARG A 32 -9.42 11.54 13.92
CA ARG A 32 -9.11 12.80 13.23
C ARG A 32 -8.44 13.82 14.15
N LYS A 33 -8.90 13.92 15.40
CA LYS A 33 -8.28 14.80 16.40
C LYS A 33 -6.83 14.40 16.65
N MET A 34 -6.55 13.12 16.86
CA MET A 34 -5.20 12.59 17.05
C MET A 34 -4.32 12.86 15.80
N GLY A 35 -4.81 12.55 14.61
CA GLY A 35 -4.08 12.73 13.36
C GLY A 35 -3.80 14.19 13.00
N SER A 36 -4.61 15.15 13.50
CA SER A 36 -4.42 16.59 13.29
C SER A 36 -3.65 17.27 14.44
N ASP A 37 -3.36 16.57 15.53
CA ASP A 37 -2.67 17.14 16.69
C ASP A 37 -1.19 17.41 16.37
N PRO A 38 -0.74 18.67 16.43
CA PRO A 38 0.63 19.03 16.07
C PRO A 38 1.69 18.43 17.03
N GLU A 39 1.36 18.20 18.30
CA GLU A 39 2.27 17.55 19.25
C GLU A 39 2.46 16.07 18.89
N VAL A 40 1.37 15.38 18.54
CA VAL A 40 1.42 13.98 18.10
C VAL A 40 2.23 13.85 16.81
N ARG A 41 2.00 14.73 15.84
CA ARG A 41 2.77 14.74 14.57
C ARG A 41 4.25 15.07 14.81
N ALA A 42 4.58 16.01 15.68
CA ALA A 42 5.97 16.31 16.03
C ALA A 42 6.65 15.14 16.76
N ALA A 43 5.95 14.45 17.65
CA ALA A 43 6.47 13.27 18.33
C ALA A 43 6.73 12.12 17.36
N TRP A 44 5.83 11.90 16.39
CA TRP A 44 6.02 10.94 15.31
C TRP A 44 7.28 11.28 14.48
N LYS A 45 7.36 12.52 13.97
CA LYS A 45 8.53 12.94 13.19
C LYS A 45 9.84 12.74 13.97
N ARG A 46 9.87 13.15 15.22
CA ARG A 46 11.05 12.92 16.06
C ARG A 46 11.41 11.45 16.20
N ALA A 47 10.41 10.59 16.43
CA ALA A 47 10.65 9.14 16.52
C ALA A 47 11.15 8.57 15.20
N PHE A 48 10.56 8.99 14.07
CA PHE A 48 10.97 8.60 12.71
C PHE A 48 12.45 8.95 12.47
N ASP A 49 12.85 10.21 12.75
CA ASP A 49 14.24 10.65 12.59
C ASP A 49 15.20 9.83 13.48
N LEU A 50 14.80 9.52 14.71
CA LEU A 50 15.63 8.76 15.66
C LEU A 50 15.81 7.27 15.25
N ILE A 51 14.84 6.67 14.59
CA ILE A 51 14.92 5.25 14.16
C ILE A 51 15.54 5.08 12.78
N ALA A 52 15.60 6.14 11.95
CA ALA A 52 16.15 6.10 10.60
C ALA A 52 17.56 5.48 10.51
N PRO A 53 18.54 5.84 11.38
CA PRO A 53 19.88 5.24 11.36
C PRO A 53 19.90 3.74 11.64
N TYR A 54 18.88 3.23 12.32
CA TYR A 54 18.76 1.80 12.67
C TYR A 54 18.05 0.98 11.58
N ARG A 55 17.70 1.60 10.44
CA ARG A 55 17.07 0.93 9.31
C ARG A 55 15.83 0.14 9.72
N TYR A 56 14.97 0.75 10.52
CA TYR A 56 13.83 0.09 11.16
C TYR A 56 12.97 -0.74 10.19
N ALA A 57 12.66 -0.21 9.00
CA ALA A 57 11.86 -0.92 7.99
C ALA A 57 12.50 -2.23 7.49
N TYR A 58 13.83 -2.36 7.60
CA TYR A 58 14.56 -3.53 7.10
C TYR A 58 14.59 -4.74 8.06
N ASN A 59 14.02 -4.58 9.26
CA ASN A 59 14.08 -5.61 10.30
C ASN A 59 12.89 -6.58 10.27
N TRP A 60 12.00 -6.42 9.29
CA TRP A 60 10.76 -7.18 9.22
C TRP A 60 10.81 -8.24 8.13
N SER A 61 9.97 -9.24 8.29
CA SER A 61 9.78 -10.28 7.29
C SER A 61 8.33 -10.75 7.28
N TRP A 62 7.88 -11.20 6.12
CA TRP A 62 6.58 -11.84 5.97
C TRP A 62 6.75 -13.24 5.41
N MET A 63 6.25 -14.25 6.11
CA MET A 63 6.31 -15.67 5.72
C MET A 63 7.70 -16.08 5.21
N GLY A 64 8.77 -15.64 5.92
CA GLY A 64 10.17 -15.98 5.61
C GLY A 64 10.84 -15.11 4.55
N ARG A 65 10.15 -14.12 3.96
CA ARG A 65 10.76 -13.15 3.03
C ARG A 65 10.95 -11.80 3.71
N PRO A 66 12.14 -11.16 3.58
CA PRO A 66 12.33 -9.81 4.09
C PRO A 66 11.32 -8.85 3.46
N ALA A 67 10.62 -8.09 4.29
CA ALA A 67 9.68 -7.05 3.90
C ALA A 67 10.23 -5.70 4.40
N ILE A 68 10.52 -4.78 3.47
CA ILE A 68 11.06 -3.45 3.80
C ILE A 68 9.85 -2.53 4.01
N GLN A 69 9.13 -2.74 5.11
CA GLN A 69 7.88 -2.03 5.40
C GLN A 69 7.76 -1.73 6.90
N PHE A 70 6.96 -0.73 7.25
CA PHE A 70 6.53 -0.57 8.63
C PHE A 70 5.34 -1.50 8.92
N PRO A 71 5.30 -2.18 10.07
CA PRO A 71 4.19 -3.07 10.43
C PRO A 71 2.82 -2.41 10.36
N GLN A 72 2.73 -1.12 10.69
CA GLN A 72 1.50 -0.35 10.65
C GLN A 72 0.97 -0.19 9.23
N ASP A 73 1.85 0.04 8.25
CA ASP A 73 1.48 0.11 6.84
C ASP A 73 0.97 -1.25 6.34
N MET A 74 1.61 -2.35 6.75
CA MET A 74 1.14 -3.70 6.42
C MET A 74 -0.26 -3.97 7.00
N ILE A 75 -0.55 -3.53 8.23
CA ILE A 75 -1.89 -3.67 8.83
C ILE A 75 -2.91 -2.81 8.07
N ALA A 76 -2.58 -1.57 7.72
CA ALA A 76 -3.46 -0.72 6.93
C ALA A 76 -3.75 -1.31 5.54
N MET A 77 -2.72 -1.84 4.87
CA MET A 77 -2.90 -2.54 3.61
C MET A 77 -3.81 -3.76 3.76
N GLN A 78 -3.65 -4.56 4.83
CA GLN A 78 -4.54 -5.69 5.10
C GLN A 78 -5.99 -5.24 5.27
N GLU A 79 -6.26 -4.17 6.02
CA GLU A 79 -7.62 -3.63 6.20
C GLU A 79 -8.21 -3.17 4.86
N ILE A 80 -7.42 -2.46 4.04
CA ILE A 80 -7.83 -2.01 2.70
C ILE A 80 -8.15 -3.20 1.79
N ILE A 81 -7.27 -4.20 1.75
CA ILE A 81 -7.45 -5.42 0.95
C ILE A 81 -8.72 -6.15 1.39
N TRP A 82 -8.94 -6.30 2.70
CA TRP A 82 -10.14 -6.95 3.23
C TRP A 82 -11.42 -6.19 2.89
N ARG A 83 -11.39 -4.86 2.96
CA ARG A 83 -12.55 -3.99 2.67
C ARG A 83 -12.87 -3.94 1.17
N THR A 84 -11.86 -3.80 0.32
CA THR A 84 -12.05 -3.59 -1.14
C THR A 84 -12.06 -4.88 -1.95
N LYS A 85 -11.45 -5.95 -1.44
CA LYS A 85 -11.37 -7.28 -2.07
C LYS A 85 -10.88 -7.25 -3.52
N PRO A 86 -9.73 -6.61 -3.82
CA PRO A 86 -9.23 -6.51 -5.17
C PRO A 86 -8.96 -7.90 -5.75
N GLU A 87 -9.15 -8.05 -7.06
CA GLU A 87 -8.77 -9.29 -7.77
C GLU A 87 -7.27 -9.32 -8.06
N VAL A 88 -6.66 -8.14 -8.21
CA VAL A 88 -5.24 -7.98 -8.48
C VAL A 88 -4.65 -6.91 -7.58
N ILE A 89 -3.43 -7.15 -7.08
CA ILE A 89 -2.59 -6.11 -6.49
C ILE A 89 -1.36 -5.96 -7.39
N VAL A 90 -1.13 -4.75 -7.90
CA VAL A 90 0.05 -4.41 -8.70
C VAL A 90 1.01 -3.61 -7.84
N GLU A 91 2.24 -4.07 -7.69
CA GLU A 91 3.30 -3.45 -6.89
C GLU A 91 4.51 -3.12 -7.77
N THR A 92 4.97 -1.88 -7.76
CA THR A 92 6.25 -1.50 -8.33
C THR A 92 7.34 -1.52 -7.25
N GLY A 93 8.47 -2.16 -7.53
CA GLY A 93 9.51 -2.44 -6.54
C GLY A 93 9.29 -3.77 -5.82
N ILE A 94 10.01 -4.83 -6.23
CA ILE A 94 9.91 -6.17 -5.61
C ILE A 94 10.93 -6.32 -4.47
N ALA A 95 12.11 -5.75 -4.63
CA ALA A 95 13.25 -5.89 -3.72
C ALA A 95 13.48 -7.37 -3.31
N HIS A 96 13.18 -7.72 -2.05
CA HIS A 96 13.31 -9.09 -1.53
C HIS A 96 12.01 -9.91 -1.67
N GLY A 97 10.91 -9.32 -2.10
CA GLY A 97 9.62 -9.96 -2.33
C GLY A 97 8.75 -10.17 -1.11
N GLY A 98 9.08 -9.56 0.05
CA GLY A 98 8.29 -9.74 1.28
C GLY A 98 6.90 -9.10 1.19
N SER A 99 6.80 -7.88 0.65
CA SER A 99 5.54 -7.17 0.40
C SER A 99 4.69 -7.87 -0.66
N LEU A 100 5.34 -8.38 -1.72
CA LEU A 100 4.66 -9.14 -2.77
C LEU A 100 4.07 -10.45 -2.23
N VAL A 101 4.82 -11.18 -1.37
CA VAL A 101 4.33 -12.38 -0.68
C VAL A 101 3.20 -12.03 0.31
N PHE A 102 3.30 -10.88 1.00
CA PHE A 102 2.22 -10.38 1.85
C PHE A 102 0.94 -10.18 1.03
N SER A 103 1.01 -9.44 -0.07
CA SER A 103 -0.11 -9.20 -0.97
C SER A 103 -0.73 -10.50 -1.48
N ALA A 104 0.09 -11.44 -1.96
CA ALA A 104 -0.35 -12.76 -2.41
C ALA A 104 -1.04 -13.57 -1.29
N SER A 105 -0.53 -13.50 -0.05
CA SER A 105 -1.11 -14.22 1.10
C SER A 105 -2.46 -13.64 1.50
N MET A 106 -2.63 -12.32 1.47
CA MET A 106 -3.91 -11.66 1.74
C MET A 106 -4.95 -12.03 0.66
N LEU A 107 -4.54 -12.02 -0.60
CA LEU A 107 -5.38 -12.43 -1.71
C LEU A 107 -5.78 -13.92 -1.62
N ALA A 108 -4.89 -14.78 -1.13
CA ALA A 108 -5.19 -16.20 -0.87
C ALA A 108 -6.28 -16.37 0.19
N LEU A 109 -6.24 -15.59 1.26
CA LEU A 109 -7.26 -15.60 2.33
C LEU A 109 -8.64 -15.11 1.84
N LEU A 110 -8.68 -14.22 0.85
CA LEU A 110 -9.94 -13.80 0.21
C LEU A 110 -10.54 -14.88 -0.69
N GLY A 111 -9.76 -15.87 -1.10
CA GLY A 111 -10.19 -16.93 -2.00
C GLY A 111 -10.31 -16.49 -3.46
N GLY A 112 -10.77 -17.41 -4.32
CA GLY A 112 -10.89 -17.19 -5.77
C GLY A 112 -9.53 -17.08 -6.48
N GLU A 113 -9.60 -16.77 -7.78
CA GLU A 113 -8.40 -16.55 -8.62
C GLU A 113 -7.94 -15.11 -8.53
N ARG A 114 -7.15 -14.81 -7.50
CA ARG A 114 -6.59 -13.48 -7.22
C ARG A 114 -5.08 -13.54 -7.31
N GLU A 115 -4.45 -12.43 -7.72
CA GLU A 115 -3.06 -12.38 -8.12
C GLU A 115 -2.35 -11.14 -7.58
N ALA A 116 -1.10 -11.30 -7.14
CA ALA A 116 -0.16 -10.21 -6.88
C ALA A 116 0.84 -10.11 -8.04
N ILE A 117 0.96 -8.93 -8.62
CA ILE A 117 1.86 -8.62 -9.72
C ILE A 117 2.97 -7.73 -9.19
N GLY A 118 4.22 -8.17 -9.31
CA GLY A 118 5.39 -7.36 -8.98
C GLY A 118 6.13 -6.90 -10.24
N ILE A 119 6.58 -5.65 -10.23
CA ILE A 119 7.38 -5.04 -11.30
C ILE A 119 8.70 -4.56 -10.69
N ASP A 120 9.83 -4.97 -11.24
CA ASP A 120 11.13 -4.47 -10.80
C ASP A 120 12.09 -4.36 -11.99
N ILE A 121 12.95 -3.36 -11.96
CA ILE A 121 13.95 -3.14 -13.02
C ILE A 121 15.01 -4.24 -13.03
N ASP A 122 15.30 -4.86 -11.88
CA ASP A 122 16.29 -5.93 -11.70
C ASP A 122 15.79 -6.94 -10.66
N ILE A 123 15.17 -7.99 -11.11
CA ILE A 123 14.72 -9.09 -10.23
C ILE A 123 15.91 -10.03 -10.01
N ARG A 124 16.75 -9.71 -9.02
CA ARG A 124 17.94 -10.48 -8.69
C ARG A 124 17.65 -11.97 -8.64
N ALA A 125 18.48 -12.77 -9.29
CA ALA A 125 18.26 -14.21 -9.50
C ALA A 125 17.93 -14.97 -8.20
N HIS A 126 18.61 -14.65 -7.07
CA HIS A 126 18.35 -15.29 -5.78
C HIS A 126 16.99 -14.91 -5.17
N ASN A 127 16.51 -13.68 -5.39
CA ASN A 127 15.18 -13.25 -4.95
C ASN A 127 14.09 -13.87 -5.81
N ARG A 128 14.28 -13.89 -7.15
CA ARG A 128 13.39 -14.59 -8.08
C ARG A 128 13.22 -16.06 -7.67
N ALA A 129 14.31 -16.80 -7.53
CA ALA A 129 14.27 -18.20 -7.15
C ALA A 129 13.57 -18.43 -5.80
N ALA A 130 13.78 -17.54 -4.82
CA ALA A 130 13.14 -17.67 -3.51
C ALA A 130 11.63 -17.33 -3.56
N ILE A 131 11.19 -16.42 -4.41
CA ILE A 131 9.77 -16.11 -4.62
C ILE A 131 9.10 -17.26 -5.39
N GLU A 132 9.72 -17.77 -6.44
CA GLU A 132 9.21 -18.90 -7.24
C GLU A 132 9.11 -20.20 -6.44
N ALA A 133 9.97 -20.40 -5.45
CA ALA A 133 9.91 -21.54 -4.53
C ALA A 133 8.94 -21.33 -3.35
N HIS A 134 8.36 -20.13 -3.19
CA HIS A 134 7.51 -19.81 -2.06
C HIS A 134 6.12 -20.46 -2.18
N PRO A 135 5.46 -20.89 -1.07
CA PRO A 135 4.09 -21.43 -1.13
C PRO A 135 3.05 -20.53 -1.81
N MET A 136 3.28 -19.21 -1.83
CA MET A 136 2.41 -18.23 -2.51
C MET A 136 2.75 -18.02 -3.99
N ALA A 137 3.76 -18.68 -4.54
CA ALA A 137 4.25 -18.46 -5.91
C ALA A 137 3.17 -18.58 -6.99
N SER A 138 2.20 -19.50 -6.81
CA SER A 138 1.09 -19.68 -7.76
C SER A 138 0.16 -18.47 -7.87
N ARG A 139 0.29 -17.49 -6.99
CA ARG A 139 -0.47 -16.24 -6.97
C ARG A 139 0.40 -15.01 -7.27
N ILE A 140 1.62 -15.22 -7.74
CA ILE A 140 2.58 -14.15 -7.99
C ILE A 140 3.01 -14.19 -9.45
N THR A 141 2.86 -13.07 -10.13
CA THR A 141 3.46 -12.82 -11.45
C THR A 141 4.48 -11.71 -11.34
N MET A 142 5.64 -11.91 -11.94
CA MET A 142 6.73 -10.93 -11.91
C MET A 142 7.06 -10.43 -13.31
N PHE A 143 7.09 -9.12 -13.50
CA PHE A 143 7.54 -8.45 -14.71
C PHE A 143 8.89 -7.78 -14.44
N GLU A 144 9.89 -8.09 -15.22
CA GLU A 144 11.20 -7.45 -15.15
C GLU A 144 11.31 -6.35 -16.17
N GLY A 145 11.70 -5.15 -15.72
CA GLY A 145 11.84 -3.95 -16.52
C GLY A 145 11.50 -2.69 -15.72
N SER A 146 11.73 -1.53 -16.32
CA SER A 146 11.43 -0.25 -15.69
C SER A 146 9.92 -0.04 -15.56
N SER A 147 9.45 0.28 -14.36
CA SER A 147 8.04 0.58 -14.08
C SER A 147 7.52 1.82 -14.84
N VAL A 148 8.41 2.70 -15.27
CA VAL A 148 8.06 3.90 -16.05
C VAL A 148 8.13 3.68 -17.56
N ASP A 149 8.46 2.46 -18.02
CA ASP A 149 8.41 2.07 -19.42
C ASP A 149 6.97 1.86 -19.90
N GLU A 150 6.57 2.55 -20.97
CA GLU A 150 5.19 2.53 -21.48
C GLU A 150 4.78 1.17 -22.00
N ASP A 151 5.68 0.46 -22.67
CA ASP A 151 5.39 -0.86 -23.26
C ASP A 151 5.23 -1.90 -22.15
N LEU A 152 6.06 -1.82 -21.09
CA LEU A 152 5.92 -2.68 -19.92
C LEU A 152 4.61 -2.38 -19.19
N ALA A 153 4.30 -1.13 -18.93
CA ALA A 153 3.05 -0.72 -18.31
C ALA A 153 1.82 -1.15 -19.14
N ALA A 154 1.90 -1.07 -20.46
CA ALA A 154 0.84 -1.55 -21.37
C ALA A 154 0.67 -3.08 -21.27
N ARG A 155 1.76 -3.85 -21.17
CA ARG A 155 1.72 -5.31 -20.96
C ARG A 155 1.10 -5.67 -19.62
N VAL A 156 1.46 -4.95 -18.55
CA VAL A 156 0.86 -5.13 -17.22
C VAL A 156 -0.64 -4.82 -17.26
N ARG A 157 -1.03 -3.70 -17.87
CA ARG A 157 -2.46 -3.37 -18.03
C ARG A 157 -3.23 -4.41 -18.84
N ALA A 158 -2.63 -4.94 -19.90
CA ALA A 158 -3.23 -6.01 -20.69
C ALA A 158 -3.39 -7.30 -19.86
N HIS A 159 -2.40 -7.63 -19.03
CA HIS A 159 -2.44 -8.78 -18.13
C HIS A 159 -3.52 -8.62 -17.03
N VAL A 160 -3.62 -7.44 -16.42
CA VAL A 160 -4.69 -7.12 -15.45
C VAL A 160 -6.08 -7.24 -16.11
N GLY A 161 -6.23 -6.77 -17.35
CA GLY A 161 -7.50 -6.82 -18.08
C GLY A 161 -8.59 -6.03 -17.37
N ASP A 162 -9.76 -6.64 -17.25
CA ASP A 162 -10.94 -6.03 -16.60
C ASP A 162 -11.06 -6.31 -15.10
N ARG A 163 -10.08 -6.99 -14.51
CA ARG A 163 -10.05 -7.29 -13.08
C ARG A 163 -9.93 -6.01 -12.25
N THR A 164 -10.55 -6.01 -11.08
CA THR A 164 -10.41 -4.92 -10.10
C THR A 164 -9.01 -4.93 -9.49
N ALA A 165 -8.35 -3.77 -9.48
CA ALA A 165 -6.97 -3.67 -9.04
C ALA A 165 -6.77 -2.64 -7.94
N MET A 166 -5.88 -2.96 -7.00
CA MET A 166 -5.18 -2.05 -6.12
C MET A 166 -3.75 -1.89 -6.61
N VAL A 167 -3.20 -0.70 -6.52
CA VAL A 167 -1.82 -0.40 -6.95
C VAL A 167 -1.00 0.09 -5.77
N VAL A 168 0.25 -0.37 -5.67
CA VAL A 168 1.24 0.08 -4.68
C VAL A 168 2.49 0.52 -5.43
N LEU A 169 2.91 1.77 -5.26
CA LEU A 169 4.11 2.34 -5.86
C LEU A 169 5.20 2.41 -4.79
N ASP A 170 6.25 1.58 -4.96
CA ASP A 170 7.35 1.43 -3.99
C ASP A 170 8.69 1.11 -4.70
N SER A 171 8.97 1.77 -5.83
CA SER A 171 10.16 1.48 -6.64
C SER A 171 11.28 2.52 -6.44
N ASN A 172 11.24 3.62 -7.16
CA ASN A 172 12.16 4.75 -7.08
C ASN A 172 11.45 5.93 -6.42
N HIS A 173 12.16 6.68 -5.57
CA HIS A 173 11.53 7.70 -4.75
C HIS A 173 11.80 9.13 -5.25
N THR A 174 12.26 9.33 -6.50
CA THR A 174 12.32 10.67 -7.11
C THR A 174 10.94 11.12 -7.57
N ALA A 175 10.64 12.42 -7.45
CA ALA A 175 9.34 12.98 -7.84
C ALA A 175 8.97 12.66 -9.29
N ASP A 176 9.91 12.81 -10.23
CA ASP A 176 9.66 12.56 -11.66
C ASP A 176 9.32 11.10 -11.94
N HIS A 177 10.02 10.15 -11.29
CA HIS A 177 9.75 8.73 -11.46
C HIS A 177 8.37 8.36 -10.94
N VAL A 178 8.05 8.77 -9.71
CA VAL A 178 6.73 8.49 -9.09
C VAL A 178 5.61 9.19 -9.85
N ALA A 179 5.83 10.42 -10.35
CA ALA A 179 4.86 11.10 -11.20
C ALA A 179 4.54 10.30 -12.45
N ARG A 180 5.56 9.69 -13.07
CA ARG A 180 5.35 8.83 -14.24
C ARG A 180 4.63 7.53 -13.90
N GLU A 181 4.96 6.89 -12.79
CA GLU A 181 4.23 5.72 -12.31
C GLU A 181 2.76 6.05 -12.03
N LEU A 182 2.48 7.17 -11.37
CA LEU A 182 1.11 7.65 -11.13
C LEU A 182 0.32 7.78 -12.43
N GLU A 183 0.90 8.35 -13.48
CA GLU A 183 0.27 8.46 -14.81
C GLU A 183 -0.05 7.10 -15.42
N LEU A 184 0.87 6.16 -15.34
CA LEU A 184 0.76 4.85 -15.99
C LEU A 184 -0.18 3.90 -15.26
N TYR A 185 -0.13 3.88 -13.93
CA TYR A 185 -0.82 2.85 -13.12
C TYR A 185 -2.14 3.34 -12.49
N ALA A 186 -2.37 4.63 -12.36
CA ALA A 186 -3.67 5.14 -11.91
C ALA A 186 -4.83 4.66 -12.82
N LEU A 187 -4.54 4.35 -14.08
CA LEU A 187 -5.50 3.83 -15.05
C LEU A 187 -6.02 2.42 -14.70
N LEU A 188 -5.35 1.70 -13.79
CA LEU A 188 -5.79 0.39 -13.31
C LEU A 188 -6.79 0.49 -12.15
N VAL A 189 -6.81 1.64 -11.44
CA VAL A 189 -7.56 1.80 -10.19
C VAL A 189 -8.95 2.34 -10.49
N ARG A 190 -9.98 1.54 -10.18
CA ARG A 190 -11.39 1.88 -10.32
C ARG A 190 -11.94 2.55 -9.06
N ALA A 191 -13.14 3.12 -9.17
CA ALA A 191 -13.85 3.71 -8.04
C ALA A 191 -13.91 2.77 -6.83
N GLY A 192 -13.60 3.31 -5.65
CA GLY A 192 -13.57 2.58 -4.39
C GLY A 192 -12.27 1.84 -4.09
N PHE A 193 -11.36 1.66 -5.07
CA PHE A 193 -10.05 1.04 -4.87
C PHE A 193 -8.97 2.07 -4.59
N TYR A 194 -7.75 1.59 -4.31
CA TYR A 194 -6.63 2.42 -3.82
C TYR A 194 -5.44 2.39 -4.75
N LEU A 195 -4.81 3.55 -4.85
CA LEU A 195 -3.47 3.78 -5.34
C LEU A 195 -2.63 4.24 -4.15
N ILE A 196 -1.74 3.37 -3.67
CA ILE A 196 -0.91 3.63 -2.50
C ILE A 196 0.48 4.01 -2.97
N VAL A 197 0.99 5.14 -2.48
CA VAL A 197 2.32 5.66 -2.79
C VAL A 197 3.16 5.59 -1.53
N MET A 198 4.17 4.72 -1.54
CA MET A 198 5.05 4.52 -0.40
C MET A 198 6.13 5.61 -0.34
N ASP A 199 6.84 5.66 0.78
CA ASP A 199 7.98 6.56 1.03
C ASP A 199 7.71 8.06 0.84
N THR A 200 6.44 8.49 0.92
CA THR A 200 6.10 9.92 0.99
C THR A 200 6.69 10.60 2.24
N ALA A 201 7.01 9.82 3.29
CA ALA A 201 7.68 10.31 4.50
C ALA A 201 9.07 10.93 4.23
N VAL A 202 9.69 10.66 3.08
CA VAL A 202 10.95 11.29 2.65
C VAL A 202 10.85 12.81 2.64
N GLU A 203 9.67 13.41 2.42
CA GLU A 203 9.44 14.85 2.52
C GLU A 203 9.83 15.42 3.90
N TYR A 204 9.68 14.63 4.95
CA TYR A 204 9.96 15.05 6.33
C TYR A 204 11.32 14.58 6.84
N ALA A 205 12.08 13.82 6.04
CA ALA A 205 13.36 13.28 6.47
C ALA A 205 14.41 14.37 6.72
N ASP A 206 15.28 14.13 7.70
CA ASP A 206 16.47 14.98 7.85
C ASP A 206 17.37 14.82 6.61
N PRO A 207 17.72 15.90 5.89
CA PRO A 207 18.62 15.84 4.75
C PRO A 207 19.95 15.12 5.05
N ALA A 208 20.43 15.19 6.30
CA ALA A 208 21.64 14.49 6.72
C ALA A 208 21.48 12.94 6.73
N SER A 209 20.27 12.43 6.77
CA SER A 209 19.98 10.97 6.74
C SER A 209 19.90 10.38 5.32
N ILE A 210 19.90 11.23 4.28
CA ILE A 210 19.66 10.84 2.88
C ILE A 210 20.73 11.36 1.91
N VAL A 211 21.93 11.64 2.41
CA VAL A 211 23.03 12.33 1.68
C VAL A 211 23.38 11.70 0.32
N ASP A 212 23.30 10.38 0.21
CA ASP A 212 23.70 9.64 -1.01
C ASP A 212 22.48 9.21 -1.88
N ARG A 213 21.35 9.88 -1.73
CA ARG A 213 20.13 9.55 -2.48
C ARG A 213 19.77 10.63 -3.49
N PRO A 214 19.24 10.30 -4.67
CA PRO A 214 18.78 11.29 -5.64
C PRO A 214 17.45 11.95 -5.23
N TRP A 215 16.82 11.52 -4.17
CA TRP A 215 15.56 12.03 -3.62
C TRP A 215 15.77 12.67 -2.25
N GLY A 216 14.83 13.52 -1.85
CA GLY A 216 14.86 14.24 -0.58
C GLY A 216 13.66 15.19 -0.46
N PRO A 217 13.59 16.04 0.59
CA PRO A 217 12.56 17.05 0.68
C PRO A 217 12.44 17.89 -0.61
N GLY A 218 11.22 18.02 -1.14
CA GLY A 218 10.92 18.71 -2.40
C GLY A 218 11.21 17.92 -3.68
N ASN A 219 11.83 16.74 -3.60
CA ASN A 219 12.03 15.81 -4.72
C ASN A 219 11.82 14.36 -4.25
N ASN A 220 10.56 13.96 -4.07
CA ASN A 220 10.20 12.67 -3.47
C ASN A 220 8.77 12.28 -3.83
N PRO A 221 8.26 11.10 -3.37
CA PRO A 221 6.92 10.64 -3.68
C PRO A 221 5.80 11.60 -3.23
N MET A 222 5.95 12.32 -2.09
CA MET A 222 4.96 13.32 -1.65
C MET A 222 4.82 14.45 -2.68
N THR A 223 5.93 14.96 -3.21
CA THR A 223 5.95 15.99 -4.25
C THR A 223 5.17 15.53 -5.49
N ALA A 224 5.34 14.26 -5.89
CA ALA A 224 4.61 13.69 -7.01
C ALA A 224 3.12 13.53 -6.71
N VAL A 225 2.76 13.08 -5.51
CA VAL A 225 1.37 12.95 -5.05
C VAL A 225 0.64 14.29 -5.08
N ASP A 226 1.26 15.35 -4.55
CA ASP A 226 0.65 16.69 -4.53
C ASP A 226 0.40 17.22 -5.95
N ALA A 227 1.36 17.06 -6.85
CA ALA A 227 1.21 17.44 -8.26
C ALA A 227 0.16 16.59 -8.99
N PHE A 228 0.07 15.30 -8.67
CA PHE A 228 -0.93 14.40 -9.24
C PHE A 228 -2.34 14.76 -8.79
N LEU A 229 -2.57 14.95 -7.50
CA LEU A 229 -3.90 15.29 -6.96
C LEU A 229 -4.42 16.65 -7.46
N ALA A 230 -3.53 17.59 -7.78
CA ALA A 230 -3.92 18.89 -8.36
C ALA A 230 -4.53 18.77 -9.77
N ARG A 231 -4.23 17.69 -10.51
CA ARG A 231 -4.66 17.48 -11.90
C ARG A 231 -5.55 16.25 -12.11
N GLU A 232 -5.66 15.38 -11.13
CA GLU A 232 -6.45 14.13 -11.20
C GLU A 232 -7.51 14.08 -10.07
N PRO A 233 -8.65 14.78 -10.26
CA PRO A 233 -9.68 14.93 -9.23
C PRO A 233 -10.40 13.63 -8.89
N ARG A 234 -10.14 12.58 -9.63
CA ARG A 234 -10.67 11.23 -9.41
C ARG A 234 -10.09 10.58 -8.13
N PHE A 235 -8.94 11.06 -7.64
CA PHE A 235 -8.33 10.58 -6.43
C PHE A 235 -8.37 11.61 -5.31
N ALA A 236 -8.46 11.11 -4.08
CA ALA A 236 -8.32 11.90 -2.87
C ALA A 236 -7.51 11.11 -1.83
N ILE A 237 -6.81 11.82 -0.96
CA ILE A 237 -6.19 11.21 0.22
C ILE A 237 -7.30 10.61 1.09
N ASP A 238 -7.12 9.38 1.52
CA ASP A 238 -8.00 8.80 2.54
C ASP A 238 -7.61 9.36 3.90
N GLU A 239 -8.38 10.36 4.36
CA GLU A 239 -8.12 11.07 5.61
C GLU A 239 -8.21 10.16 6.85
N GLU A 240 -8.95 9.06 6.77
CA GLU A 240 -9.03 8.10 7.86
C GLU A 240 -7.68 7.38 8.04
N TYR A 241 -7.10 6.87 6.95
CA TYR A 241 -5.77 6.24 7.02
C TYR A 241 -4.66 7.25 7.31
N ASP A 242 -4.72 8.47 6.78
CA ASP A 242 -3.74 9.51 7.11
C ASP A 242 -3.77 9.90 8.60
N ALA A 243 -4.95 9.93 9.20
CA ALA A 243 -5.11 10.21 10.63
C ALA A 243 -4.73 9.02 11.52
N LYS A 244 -4.95 7.79 11.05
CA LYS A 244 -4.73 6.54 11.79
C LYS A 244 -3.26 6.14 11.83
N LEU A 245 -2.55 6.37 10.73
CA LEU A 245 -1.17 5.94 10.53
C LEU A 245 -0.19 7.01 11.02
N LEU A 246 0.10 6.99 12.32
CA LEU A 246 1.13 7.88 12.88
C LEU A 246 2.54 7.40 12.54
N PHE A 247 2.81 6.08 12.67
CA PHE A 247 4.07 5.48 12.24
C PHE A 247 3.89 4.83 10.86
N THR A 248 4.21 5.57 9.82
CA THR A 248 4.06 5.14 8.42
C THR A 248 5.20 5.68 7.58
N VAL A 249 5.59 4.95 6.54
CA VAL A 249 6.46 5.48 5.48
C VAL A 249 5.66 6.26 4.43
N ALA A 250 4.33 6.17 4.46
CA ALA A 250 3.43 6.70 3.43
C ALA A 250 2.40 7.73 3.96
N PRO A 251 2.80 8.78 4.74
CA PRO A 251 1.87 9.85 5.13
C PRO A 251 1.28 10.51 3.88
N ARG A 252 -0.06 10.68 3.82
CA ARG A 252 -0.77 11.18 2.65
C ARG A 252 -0.64 10.33 1.37
N GLY A 253 -0.01 9.15 1.46
CA GLY A 253 0.21 8.25 0.33
C GLY A 253 -0.94 7.28 0.04
N TYR A 254 -1.96 7.18 0.88
CA TYR A 254 -3.12 6.30 0.69
C TYR A 254 -4.21 7.03 -0.10
N LEU A 255 -4.20 6.87 -1.44
CA LEU A 255 -5.11 7.55 -2.34
C LEU A 255 -6.29 6.65 -2.70
N ARG A 256 -7.51 7.11 -2.46
CA ARG A 256 -8.74 6.42 -2.83
C ARG A 256 -9.34 7.01 -4.10
N ALA A 257 -9.70 6.15 -5.05
CA ALA A 257 -10.40 6.58 -6.25
C ALA A 257 -11.90 6.79 -5.97
N ALA A 258 -12.41 7.97 -6.32
CA ALA A 258 -13.84 8.31 -6.26
C ALA A 258 -14.57 8.01 -7.57
N GLY A 259 -13.85 7.84 -8.68
CA GLY A 259 -14.38 7.59 -10.02
C GLY A 259 -13.58 6.54 -10.78
N ASP A 260 -14.18 6.00 -11.84
CA ASP A 260 -13.51 5.05 -12.73
C ASP A 260 -12.52 5.76 -13.67
N PRO A 261 -11.48 5.04 -14.16
CA PRO A 261 -10.60 5.58 -15.18
C PRO A 261 -11.36 5.87 -16.49
N PRO A 262 -10.83 6.74 -17.35
CA PRO A 262 -11.43 6.98 -18.67
C PRO A 262 -11.52 5.65 -19.46
N PRO A 263 -12.48 5.52 -20.37
CA PRO A 263 -12.61 4.35 -21.25
C PRO A 263 -11.29 4.10 -22.01
N ARG A 264 -10.95 2.83 -22.15
CA ARG A 264 -9.76 2.40 -22.91
C ARG A 264 -9.93 2.64 -24.40
#